data_068aaaed9136698a8de500e10310cf8f
#
_entry.id   068aaaed9136698a8de500e10310cf8f
#
_cell.length_a   1.000
_cell.length_b   1.000
_cell.length_c   1.000
_cell.angle_alpha   90.00
_cell.angle_beta   90.00
_cell.angle_gamma   90.00
#
_symmetry.space_group_name_H-M   'P 1'
#
loop_
_entity.id
_entity.type
_entity.pdbx_description
1 polymer ?
#
loop_
_entity_poly.entity_id
_entity_poly.type
_entity_poly.pdbx_seq_one_letter_code
_entity_poly.pdbx_strand_id
1 'polypeptide(L)'
;EAIKSGREINKILFQEGIEKGRLKSIFAIANEKKIVCQEVPKRKLDNSTTERHQGVIAFVAPYNYFELDEVLNKLDINKSTTLLILDHIEDPHNLGAIIRTAEASGVKGIIIPKRRAAVVSQTAVKASAGAIEHMPVIRVSSLTDAIKKLKEKGFWIAGTTLAERSEEYTKIAKDVPLAIVIGNEGEGMSKVVTKECDFLYHLPMLGKIQSLNASV
;
A
#
# COMPACT_ATOMS: atom_id res chain seq x y z
N GLU A 1 11.83 -10.54 2.90
CA GLU A 1 11.31 -9.62 1.89
C GLU A 1 12.05 -8.27 1.93
N ALA A 2 12.03 -7.45 3.00
CA ALA A 2 12.67 -6.13 3.06
C ALA A 2 14.15 -6.11 2.62
N ILE A 3 14.92 -7.15 2.94
CA ILE A 3 16.33 -7.26 2.50
C ILE A 3 16.42 -7.45 0.98
N LYS A 4 15.51 -8.22 0.39
CA LYS A 4 15.51 -8.52 -1.05
C LYS A 4 15.07 -7.34 -1.90
N SER A 5 14.12 -6.53 -1.40
CA SER A 5 13.58 -5.35 -2.09
C SER A 5 14.52 -4.15 -2.14
N GLY A 6 15.67 -4.22 -1.48
CA GLY A 6 16.64 -3.12 -1.44
C GLY A 6 16.37 -2.07 -0.37
N ARG A 7 15.39 -2.30 0.51
CA ARG A 7 15.10 -1.40 1.62
C ARG A 7 16.29 -1.29 2.56
N GLU A 8 16.62 -0.07 2.98
CA GLU A 8 17.74 0.17 3.88
C GLU A 8 17.46 -0.44 5.26
N ILE A 9 18.35 -1.31 5.71
CA ILE A 9 18.28 -1.96 7.01
C ILE A 9 19.43 -1.44 7.87
N ASN A 10 19.08 -0.78 8.95
CA ASN A 10 20.05 -0.19 9.86
C ASN A 10 20.81 -1.25 10.66
N LYS A 11 20.11 -2.27 11.13
CA LYS A 11 20.69 -3.40 11.86
C LYS A 11 19.74 -4.58 11.98
N ILE A 12 20.29 -5.76 12.22
CA ILE A 12 19.53 -6.97 12.53
C ILE A 12 19.99 -7.50 13.89
N LEU A 13 19.05 -7.73 14.80
CA LEU A 13 19.30 -8.43 16.04
C LEU A 13 18.91 -9.90 15.91
N PHE A 14 19.79 -10.78 16.36
CA PHE A 14 19.58 -12.21 16.45
C PHE A 14 19.60 -12.65 17.91
N GLN A 15 18.74 -13.60 18.27
CA GLN A 15 18.77 -14.21 19.58
C GLN A 15 20.03 -15.06 19.74
N GLU A 16 20.75 -14.90 20.88
CA GLU A 16 21.85 -15.79 21.26
C GLU A 16 21.41 -17.25 21.27
N GLY A 17 22.24 -18.13 20.74
CA GLY A 17 21.98 -19.56 20.69
C GLY A 17 20.92 -20.02 19.67
N ILE A 18 20.44 -19.13 18.79
CA ILE A 18 19.49 -19.51 17.76
C ILE A 18 20.14 -20.44 16.72
N GLU A 19 19.41 -21.48 16.31
CA GLU A 19 19.88 -22.38 15.25
C GLU A 19 20.14 -21.62 13.95
N LYS A 20 21.42 -21.44 13.63
CA LYS A 20 21.87 -20.71 12.41
C LYS A 20 21.33 -21.34 11.12
N GLY A 21 20.98 -22.65 11.13
CA GLY A 21 20.43 -23.35 9.97
C GLY A 21 19.14 -22.71 9.43
N ARG A 22 18.21 -22.34 10.30
CA ARG A 22 16.93 -21.69 9.94
C ARG A 22 17.10 -20.28 9.38
N LEU A 23 18.19 -19.61 9.74
CA LEU A 23 18.44 -18.20 9.41
C LEU A 23 19.60 -18.03 8.43
N LYS A 24 20.12 -19.14 7.89
CA LYS A 24 21.29 -19.14 6.99
C LYS A 24 21.13 -18.17 5.81
N SER A 25 19.95 -18.11 5.22
CA SER A 25 19.65 -17.19 4.12
C SER A 25 19.69 -15.72 4.55
N ILE A 26 19.18 -15.40 5.76
CA ILE A 26 19.19 -14.04 6.30
C ILE A 26 20.63 -13.60 6.61
N PHE A 27 21.43 -14.46 7.23
CA PHE A 27 22.85 -14.20 7.49
C PHE A 27 23.64 -13.98 6.21
N ALA A 28 23.44 -14.84 5.19
CA ALA A 28 24.14 -14.72 3.92
C ALA A 28 23.86 -13.37 3.25
N ILE A 29 22.59 -12.98 3.14
CA ILE A 29 22.19 -11.71 2.51
C ILE A 29 22.63 -10.52 3.36
N ALA A 30 22.57 -10.62 4.69
CA ALA A 30 23.03 -9.56 5.58
C ALA A 30 24.52 -9.29 5.44
N ASN A 31 25.33 -10.37 5.32
CA ASN A 31 26.77 -10.27 5.08
C ASN A 31 27.09 -9.67 3.71
N GLU A 32 26.40 -10.13 2.66
CA GLU A 32 26.55 -9.60 1.30
C GLU A 32 26.28 -8.09 1.24
N LYS A 33 25.21 -7.66 1.90
CA LYS A 33 24.80 -6.24 1.97
C LYS A 33 25.50 -5.43 3.09
N LYS A 34 26.48 -6.02 3.79
CA LYS A 34 27.21 -5.39 4.90
C LYS A 34 26.29 -4.80 5.99
N ILE A 35 25.16 -5.45 6.26
CA ILE A 35 24.22 -5.03 7.30
C ILE A 35 24.78 -5.40 8.66
N VAL A 36 24.72 -4.47 9.61
CA VAL A 36 25.16 -4.70 11.00
C VAL A 36 24.28 -5.77 11.65
N CYS A 37 24.88 -6.90 12.01
CA CYS A 37 24.25 -7.99 12.74
C CYS A 37 24.76 -8.07 14.16
N GLN A 38 23.88 -8.21 15.14
CA GLN A 38 24.22 -8.31 16.55
C GLN A 38 23.47 -9.48 17.19
N GLU A 39 24.20 -10.38 17.84
CA GLU A 39 23.59 -11.40 18.71
C GLU A 39 23.29 -10.77 20.08
N VAL A 40 22.09 -11.01 20.60
CA VAL A 40 21.60 -10.43 21.85
C VAL A 40 20.77 -11.45 22.64
N PRO A 41 20.73 -11.33 23.99
CA PRO A 41 19.85 -12.16 24.80
C PRO A 41 18.38 -12.00 24.38
N LYS A 42 17.60 -13.10 24.49
CA LYS A 42 16.16 -13.11 24.16
C LYS A 42 15.41 -11.95 24.79
N ARG A 43 15.68 -11.63 26.07
CA ARG A 43 15.05 -10.52 26.79
C ARG A 43 15.18 -9.18 26.07
N LYS A 44 16.29 -8.92 25.35
CA LYS A 44 16.47 -7.69 24.59
C LYS A 44 15.59 -7.64 23.36
N LEU A 45 15.32 -8.79 22.73
CA LEU A 45 14.35 -8.89 21.62
C LEU A 45 12.93 -8.69 22.15
N ASP A 46 12.57 -9.38 23.24
CA ASP A 46 11.23 -9.27 23.86
C ASP A 46 10.93 -7.79 24.27
N ASN A 47 11.93 -7.06 24.75
CA ASN A 47 11.78 -5.63 25.07
C ASN A 47 11.72 -4.70 23.84
N SER A 48 12.15 -5.17 22.69
CA SER A 48 12.20 -4.35 21.45
C SER A 48 10.91 -4.43 20.63
N THR A 49 10.04 -5.40 20.91
CA THR A 49 8.76 -5.58 20.22
C THR A 49 7.78 -6.39 21.08
N THR A 50 6.50 -6.10 20.98
CA THR A 50 5.41 -6.91 21.55
C THR A 50 5.00 -8.07 20.64
N GLU A 51 5.54 -8.12 19.44
CA GLU A 51 5.21 -9.11 18.43
C GLU A 51 6.08 -10.37 18.53
N ARG A 52 5.61 -11.47 17.94
CA ARG A 52 6.39 -12.73 17.84
C ARG A 52 7.58 -12.55 16.90
N HIS A 53 8.76 -12.30 17.44
CA HIS A 53 9.98 -12.03 16.67
C HIS A 53 10.71 -13.29 16.16
N GLN A 54 10.34 -14.49 16.64
CA GLN A 54 10.96 -15.77 16.22
C GLN A 54 12.51 -15.78 16.28
N GLY A 55 13.09 -14.99 17.21
CA GLY A 55 14.53 -14.87 17.40
C GLY A 55 15.25 -13.88 16.50
N VAL A 56 14.54 -13.10 15.67
CA VAL A 56 15.13 -12.10 14.77
C VAL A 56 14.32 -10.82 14.76
N ILE A 57 14.98 -9.68 14.85
CA ILE A 57 14.39 -8.35 14.63
C ILE A 57 15.26 -7.55 13.69
N ALA A 58 14.70 -7.03 12.60
CA ALA A 58 15.37 -6.10 11.70
C ALA A 58 14.87 -4.66 11.94
N PHE A 59 15.79 -3.73 12.12
CA PHE A 59 15.51 -2.30 12.19
C PHE A 59 15.66 -1.73 10.78
N VAL A 60 14.55 -1.41 10.14
CA VAL A 60 14.48 -0.86 8.79
C VAL A 60 14.29 0.65 8.84
N ALA A 61 14.84 1.35 7.86
CA ALA A 61 14.55 2.76 7.67
C ALA A 61 13.03 3.01 7.49
N PRO A 62 12.53 4.19 7.85
CA PRO A 62 11.16 4.57 7.52
C PRO A 62 10.86 4.35 6.04
N TYR A 63 9.59 4.08 5.72
CA TYR A 63 9.18 3.91 4.33
C TYR A 63 9.37 5.22 3.56
N ASN A 64 10.07 5.15 2.43
CA ASN A 64 10.24 6.28 1.52
C ASN A 64 9.08 6.31 0.54
N TYR A 65 8.21 7.32 0.67
CA TYR A 65 7.12 7.55 -0.26
C TYR A 65 7.64 8.07 -1.59
N PHE A 66 6.96 7.70 -2.66
CA PHE A 66 7.24 8.17 -3.99
C PHE A 66 6.53 9.50 -4.27
N GLU A 67 7.12 10.31 -5.14
CA GLU A 67 6.45 11.48 -5.71
C GLU A 67 5.66 11.10 -6.96
N LEU A 68 4.50 11.74 -7.18
CA LEU A 68 3.59 11.38 -8.27
C LEU A 68 4.26 11.52 -9.64
N ASP A 69 4.94 12.63 -9.87
CA ASP A 69 5.59 12.90 -11.14
C ASP A 69 6.72 11.91 -11.45
N GLU A 70 7.45 11.48 -10.42
CA GLU A 70 8.49 10.46 -10.57
C GLU A 70 7.92 9.12 -11.05
N VAL A 71 6.80 8.68 -10.46
CA VAL A 71 6.15 7.43 -10.83
C VAL A 71 5.55 7.53 -12.22
N LEU A 72 4.80 8.60 -12.52
CA LEU A 72 4.15 8.79 -13.82
C LEU A 72 5.15 8.87 -14.98
N ASN A 73 6.32 9.48 -14.77
CA ASN A 73 7.35 9.58 -15.81
C ASN A 73 8.07 8.25 -16.10
N LYS A 74 8.04 7.31 -15.15
CA LYS A 74 8.62 5.96 -15.32
C LYS A 74 7.61 4.93 -15.83
N LEU A 75 6.31 5.23 -15.76
CA LEU A 75 5.25 4.34 -16.18
C LEU A 75 5.08 4.36 -17.71
N ASP A 76 5.06 3.17 -18.31
CA ASP A 76 4.51 2.97 -19.65
C ASP A 76 2.98 2.93 -19.55
N ILE A 77 2.36 4.11 -19.73
CA ILE A 77 0.90 4.28 -19.59
C ILE A 77 0.20 3.70 -20.80
N ASN A 78 -0.55 2.66 -20.59
CA ASN A 78 -1.33 1.97 -21.61
C ASN A 78 -2.71 1.55 -21.08
N LYS A 79 -3.52 0.90 -21.91
CA LYS A 79 -4.90 0.48 -21.59
C LYS A 79 -5.03 -0.40 -20.32
N SER A 80 -3.97 -1.12 -19.95
CA SER A 80 -3.96 -2.00 -18.77
C SER A 80 -3.40 -1.30 -17.53
N THR A 81 -2.99 -0.04 -17.63
CA THR A 81 -2.39 0.69 -16.52
C THR A 81 -3.46 1.09 -15.51
N THR A 82 -3.37 0.54 -14.31
CA THR A 82 -4.28 0.86 -13.21
C THR A 82 -3.53 1.45 -12.04
N LEU A 83 -4.03 2.54 -11.48
CA LEU A 83 -3.61 3.15 -10.22
C LEU A 83 -4.75 3.11 -9.20
N LEU A 84 -4.45 3.11 -7.91
CA LEU A 84 -5.43 3.32 -6.85
C LEU A 84 -5.24 4.68 -6.20
N ILE A 85 -6.34 5.31 -5.83
CA ILE A 85 -6.39 6.54 -5.02
C ILE A 85 -7.19 6.21 -3.77
N LEU A 86 -6.60 6.40 -2.60
CA LEU A 86 -7.26 6.12 -1.32
C LEU A 86 -7.66 7.44 -0.66
N ASP A 87 -8.95 7.66 -0.53
CA ASP A 87 -9.53 8.86 0.08
C ASP A 87 -9.99 8.56 1.51
N HIS A 88 -9.28 9.07 2.51
CA HIS A 88 -9.57 8.91 3.95
C HIS A 88 -9.49 7.45 4.46
N ILE A 89 -8.62 6.61 3.91
CA ILE A 89 -8.30 5.30 4.49
C ILE A 89 -7.30 5.52 5.63
N GLU A 90 -7.78 5.48 6.88
CA GLU A 90 -6.99 5.85 8.07
C GLU A 90 -6.46 4.63 8.85
N ASP A 91 -7.04 3.44 8.66
CA ASP A 91 -6.57 2.23 9.31
C ASP A 91 -5.35 1.64 8.59
N PRO A 92 -4.20 1.47 9.30
CA PRO A 92 -3.01 0.84 8.74
C PRO A 92 -3.22 -0.62 8.32
N HIS A 93 -4.14 -1.35 8.94
CA HIS A 93 -4.47 -2.72 8.51
C HIS A 93 -5.13 -2.72 7.14
N ASN A 94 -6.09 -1.81 6.91
CA ASN A 94 -6.74 -1.64 5.61
C ASN A 94 -5.73 -1.22 4.55
N LEU A 95 -4.87 -0.23 4.84
CA LEU A 95 -3.82 0.17 3.92
C LEU A 95 -2.93 -1.01 3.52
N GLY A 96 -2.47 -1.80 4.49
CA GLY A 96 -1.63 -2.97 4.21
C GLY A 96 -2.34 -4.04 3.38
N ALA A 97 -3.60 -4.34 3.67
CA ALA A 97 -4.40 -5.31 2.93
C ALA A 97 -4.69 -4.82 1.50
N ILE A 98 -5.01 -3.53 1.32
CA ILE A 98 -5.19 -2.91 -0.01
C ILE A 98 -3.88 -3.00 -0.82
N ILE A 99 -2.73 -2.67 -0.22
CA ILE A 99 -1.43 -2.79 -0.89
C ILE A 99 -1.19 -4.22 -1.39
N ARG A 100 -1.52 -5.22 -0.57
CA ARG A 100 -1.38 -6.63 -0.94
C ARG A 100 -2.28 -7.02 -2.12
N THR A 101 -3.55 -6.62 -2.07
CA THR A 101 -4.51 -6.90 -3.15
C THR A 101 -4.12 -6.17 -4.43
N ALA A 102 -3.71 -4.91 -4.33
CA ALA A 102 -3.29 -4.09 -5.46
C ALA A 102 -2.07 -4.68 -6.18
N GLU A 103 -1.07 -5.11 -5.42
CA GLU A 103 0.13 -5.74 -5.98
C GLU A 103 -0.22 -7.04 -6.71
N ALA A 104 -0.98 -7.92 -6.06
CA ALA A 104 -1.42 -9.19 -6.64
C ALA A 104 -2.28 -9.00 -7.90
N SER A 105 -3.01 -7.88 -8.02
CA SER A 105 -3.85 -7.52 -9.17
C SER A 105 -3.11 -6.76 -10.27
N GLY A 106 -1.81 -6.48 -10.11
CA GLY A 106 -0.99 -5.80 -11.11
C GLY A 106 -1.18 -4.27 -11.17
N VAL A 107 -1.79 -3.66 -10.15
CA VAL A 107 -1.85 -2.20 -9.97
C VAL A 107 -0.45 -1.62 -9.94
N LYS A 108 -0.25 -0.45 -10.53
CA LYS A 108 1.08 0.16 -10.73
C LYS A 108 1.49 1.15 -9.64
N GLY A 109 0.57 1.54 -8.76
CA GLY A 109 0.86 2.43 -7.64
C GLY A 109 -0.38 2.80 -6.86
N ILE A 110 -0.18 3.22 -5.61
CA ILE A 110 -1.24 3.65 -4.71
C ILE A 110 -0.98 5.09 -4.29
N ILE A 111 -1.97 5.95 -4.46
CA ILE A 111 -1.89 7.38 -4.12
C ILE A 111 -2.67 7.61 -2.82
N ILE A 112 -2.01 8.19 -1.83
CA ILE A 112 -2.60 8.57 -0.54
C ILE A 112 -2.39 10.05 -0.24
N PRO A 113 -3.30 10.72 0.48
CA PRO A 113 -3.07 12.10 0.91
C PRO A 113 -2.09 12.16 2.09
N LYS A 114 -1.43 13.33 2.29
CA LYS A 114 -0.55 13.58 3.44
C LYS A 114 -1.31 13.67 4.77
N ARG A 115 -2.61 13.97 4.74
CA ARG A 115 -3.45 14.15 5.93
C ARG A 115 -4.66 13.22 5.82
N ARG A 116 -5.19 12.78 6.96
CA ARG A 116 -6.35 11.87 7.04
C ARG A 116 -6.15 10.60 6.22
N ALA A 117 -4.97 10.00 6.36
CA ALA A 117 -4.63 8.73 5.73
C ALA A 117 -3.70 7.95 6.64
N ALA A 118 -3.82 6.63 6.59
CA ALA A 118 -2.87 5.73 7.22
C ALA A 118 -1.47 5.97 6.67
N VAL A 119 -0.49 5.89 7.53
CA VAL A 119 0.92 5.88 7.13
C VAL A 119 1.40 4.44 6.96
N VAL A 120 2.45 4.25 6.16
CA VAL A 120 3.13 2.96 6.04
C VAL A 120 3.88 2.68 7.34
N SER A 121 3.12 2.27 8.34
CA SER A 121 3.59 1.86 9.66
C SER A 121 4.02 0.39 9.66
N GLN A 122 4.59 -0.08 10.76
CA GLN A 122 4.91 -1.51 10.95
C GLN A 122 3.67 -2.41 10.80
N THR A 123 2.51 -1.94 11.25
CA THR A 123 1.22 -2.63 11.08
C THR A 123 0.85 -2.78 9.61
N ALA A 124 0.95 -1.70 8.82
CA ALA A 124 0.67 -1.75 7.38
C ALA A 124 1.67 -2.66 6.65
N VAL A 125 2.97 -2.59 6.99
CA VAL A 125 4.00 -3.49 6.43
C VAL A 125 3.66 -4.94 6.69
N LYS A 126 3.26 -5.28 7.92
CA LYS A 126 2.87 -6.64 8.29
C LYS A 126 1.61 -7.11 7.54
N ALA A 127 0.58 -6.28 7.49
CA ALA A 127 -0.67 -6.58 6.80
C ALA A 127 -0.47 -6.73 5.28
N SER A 128 0.50 -6.03 4.68
CA SER A 128 0.82 -6.16 3.26
C SER A 128 1.52 -7.47 2.88
N ALA A 129 1.95 -8.27 3.86
CA ALA A 129 2.65 -9.56 3.64
C ALA A 129 3.84 -9.46 2.65
N GLY A 130 4.54 -8.32 2.64
CA GLY A 130 5.69 -8.07 1.77
C GLY A 130 5.37 -7.34 0.46
N ALA A 131 4.11 -7.19 0.08
CA ALA A 131 3.70 -6.49 -1.15
C ALA A 131 4.15 -5.02 -1.16
N ILE A 132 4.28 -4.37 0.00
CA ILE A 132 4.77 -3.00 0.15
C ILE A 132 6.15 -2.77 -0.48
N GLU A 133 6.96 -3.79 -0.59
CA GLU A 133 8.30 -3.70 -1.14
C GLU A 133 8.31 -3.63 -2.68
N HIS A 134 7.17 -3.92 -3.30
CA HIS A 134 6.97 -3.97 -4.76
C HIS A 134 5.96 -2.93 -5.25
N MET A 135 5.17 -2.36 -4.34
CA MET A 135 4.11 -1.41 -4.64
C MET A 135 4.54 0.02 -4.32
N PRO A 136 4.68 0.92 -5.30
CA PRO A 136 4.92 2.32 -5.04
C PRO A 136 3.73 2.96 -4.29
N VAL A 137 3.97 3.46 -3.07
CA VAL A 137 3.01 4.29 -2.35
C VAL A 137 3.39 5.75 -2.52
N ILE A 138 2.54 6.49 -3.20
CA ILE A 138 2.72 7.89 -3.60
C ILE A 138 2.00 8.76 -2.60
N ARG A 139 2.68 9.78 -2.06
CA ARG A 139 2.08 10.63 -1.03
C ARG A 139 1.92 12.05 -1.51
N VAL A 140 0.66 12.50 -1.67
CA VAL A 140 0.32 13.80 -2.26
C VAL A 140 -0.27 14.78 -1.24
N SER A 141 -0.11 16.07 -1.49
CA SER A 141 -0.70 17.12 -0.64
C SER A 141 -2.20 17.30 -0.89
N SER A 142 -2.64 17.07 -2.14
CA SER A 142 -4.01 17.23 -2.60
C SER A 142 -4.37 16.09 -3.55
N LEU A 143 -5.44 15.35 -3.24
CA LEU A 143 -5.94 14.30 -4.14
C LEU A 143 -6.56 14.90 -5.41
N THR A 144 -7.23 16.05 -5.32
CA THR A 144 -7.83 16.71 -6.49
C THR A 144 -6.78 17.18 -7.49
N ASP A 145 -5.63 17.70 -7.01
CA ASP A 145 -4.54 18.08 -7.90
C ASP A 145 -3.85 16.86 -8.51
N ALA A 146 -3.70 15.78 -7.74
CA ALA A 146 -3.21 14.50 -8.26
C ALA A 146 -4.14 13.96 -9.35
N ILE A 147 -5.46 13.99 -9.14
CA ILE A 147 -6.46 13.58 -10.13
C ILE A 147 -6.35 14.40 -11.42
N LYS A 148 -6.21 15.73 -11.33
CA LYS A 148 -6.03 16.57 -12.51
C LYS A 148 -4.79 16.18 -13.31
N LYS A 149 -3.66 15.97 -12.63
CA LYS A 149 -2.42 15.48 -13.28
C LYS A 149 -2.60 14.12 -13.95
N LEU A 150 -3.33 13.20 -13.31
CA LEU A 150 -3.64 11.89 -13.90
C LEU A 150 -4.47 12.04 -15.18
N LYS A 151 -5.49 12.91 -15.19
CA LYS A 151 -6.30 13.21 -16.37
C LYS A 151 -5.46 13.80 -17.52
N GLU A 152 -4.53 14.70 -17.22
CA GLU A 152 -3.57 15.24 -18.19
C GLU A 152 -2.68 14.14 -18.82
N LYS A 153 -2.42 13.06 -18.08
CA LYS A 153 -1.68 11.88 -18.55
C LYS A 153 -2.59 10.82 -19.22
N GLY A 154 -3.89 11.10 -19.40
CA GLY A 154 -4.82 10.24 -20.09
C GLY A 154 -5.53 9.19 -19.22
N PHE A 155 -5.42 9.27 -17.90
CA PHE A 155 -6.19 8.40 -17.01
C PHE A 155 -7.65 8.84 -16.91
N TRP A 156 -8.54 7.86 -16.90
CA TRP A 156 -9.92 8.01 -16.48
C TRP A 156 -10.06 7.74 -14.99
N ILE A 157 -10.90 8.49 -14.31
CA ILE A 157 -11.07 8.41 -12.86
C ILE A 157 -12.40 7.73 -12.51
N ALA A 158 -12.30 6.55 -11.92
CA ALA A 158 -13.45 5.74 -11.50
C ALA A 158 -13.61 5.81 -9.98
N GLY A 159 -14.64 6.45 -9.49
CA GLY A 159 -14.93 6.54 -8.05
C GLY A 159 -15.86 5.40 -7.59
N THR A 160 -15.62 4.86 -6.39
CA THR A 160 -16.48 3.85 -5.77
C THR A 160 -17.46 4.49 -4.81
N THR A 161 -18.78 4.36 -5.04
CA THR A 161 -19.83 4.99 -4.21
C THR A 161 -21.16 4.28 -4.40
N LEU A 162 -22.04 4.35 -3.41
CA LEU A 162 -23.43 3.88 -3.47
C LEU A 162 -24.43 4.99 -3.90
N ALA A 163 -23.95 6.07 -4.51
CA ALA A 163 -24.83 7.15 -4.99
C ALA A 163 -25.76 6.65 -6.09
N GLU A 164 -27.01 7.21 -6.18
CA GLU A 164 -28.02 6.82 -7.15
C GLU A 164 -27.54 6.89 -8.61
N ARG A 165 -26.62 7.80 -8.93
CA ARG A 165 -26.03 7.94 -10.26
C ARG A 165 -24.86 6.99 -10.55
N SER A 166 -24.52 6.08 -9.62
CA SER A 166 -23.45 5.11 -9.85
C SER A 166 -23.93 3.92 -10.66
N GLU A 167 -23.05 3.38 -11.48
CA GLU A 167 -23.28 2.17 -12.27
C GLU A 167 -22.66 0.95 -11.59
N GLU A 168 -23.11 -0.23 -11.97
CA GLU A 168 -22.51 -1.46 -11.49
C GLU A 168 -21.07 -1.61 -11.98
N TYR A 169 -20.15 -2.08 -11.11
CA TYR A 169 -18.72 -2.21 -11.38
C TYR A 169 -18.39 -3.02 -12.64
N THR A 170 -19.27 -3.91 -13.07
CA THR A 170 -19.13 -4.70 -14.31
C THR A 170 -19.04 -3.85 -15.57
N LYS A 171 -19.50 -2.58 -15.49
CA LYS A 171 -19.46 -1.60 -16.59
C LYS A 171 -18.19 -0.75 -16.61
N ILE A 172 -17.24 -0.99 -15.70
CA ILE A 172 -15.95 -0.27 -15.69
C ILE A 172 -15.27 -0.41 -17.05
N ALA A 173 -14.83 0.73 -17.60
CA ALA A 173 -14.07 0.77 -18.85
C ALA A 173 -12.77 -0.05 -18.71
N LYS A 174 -12.54 -0.99 -19.66
CA LYS A 174 -11.39 -1.93 -19.58
C LYS A 174 -10.28 -1.57 -20.57
N ASP A 175 -10.54 -0.63 -21.47
CA ASP A 175 -9.65 -0.32 -22.59
C ASP A 175 -9.00 1.08 -22.46
N VAL A 176 -8.85 1.56 -21.24
CA VAL A 176 -8.27 2.89 -20.94
C VAL A 176 -7.41 2.81 -19.69
N PRO A 177 -6.38 3.66 -19.56
CA PRO A 177 -5.67 3.82 -18.30
C PRO A 177 -6.64 4.27 -17.22
N LEU A 178 -6.66 3.60 -16.07
CA LEU A 178 -7.67 3.79 -15.04
C LEU A 178 -7.05 4.15 -13.69
N ALA A 179 -7.61 5.14 -13.02
CA ALA A 179 -7.36 5.40 -11.61
C ALA A 179 -8.65 5.18 -10.82
N ILE A 180 -8.64 4.18 -9.94
CA ILE A 180 -9.80 3.80 -9.13
C ILE A 180 -9.69 4.51 -7.78
N VAL A 181 -10.72 5.22 -7.38
CA VAL A 181 -10.81 5.90 -6.09
C VAL A 181 -11.62 5.05 -5.12
N ILE A 182 -11.00 4.72 -3.99
CA ILE A 182 -11.63 4.00 -2.88
C ILE A 182 -11.75 4.98 -1.71
N GLY A 183 -12.97 5.15 -1.23
CA GLY A 183 -13.28 5.99 -0.07
C GLY A 183 -13.27 5.22 1.25
N ASN A 184 -13.40 5.94 2.34
CA ASN A 184 -13.56 5.40 3.70
C ASN A 184 -14.83 4.53 3.80
N GLU A 185 -14.80 3.50 4.65
CA GLU A 185 -15.90 2.54 4.82
C GLU A 185 -17.19 3.18 5.35
N GLY A 186 -17.08 4.21 6.18
CA GLY A 186 -18.23 4.90 6.78
C GLY A 186 -18.73 6.06 5.94
N GLU A 187 -17.83 6.97 5.57
CA GLU A 187 -18.18 8.22 4.90
C GLU A 187 -18.09 8.17 3.38
N GLY A 188 -17.45 7.13 2.84
CA GLY A 188 -17.18 7.01 1.42
C GLY A 188 -16.11 8.00 0.95
N MET A 189 -16.18 8.40 -0.31
CA MET A 189 -15.30 9.42 -0.88
C MET A 189 -15.76 10.83 -0.46
N SER A 190 -14.78 11.71 -0.29
CA SER A 190 -15.08 13.14 -0.06
C SER A 190 -15.79 13.75 -1.26
N LYS A 191 -16.69 14.74 -0.99
CA LYS A 191 -17.47 15.41 -2.04
C LYS A 191 -16.61 16.06 -3.11
N VAL A 192 -15.43 16.56 -2.75
CA VAL A 192 -14.51 17.21 -3.69
C VAL A 192 -13.85 16.19 -4.62
N VAL A 193 -13.47 15.05 -4.09
CA VAL A 193 -12.90 13.93 -4.90
C VAL A 193 -13.97 13.31 -5.79
N THR A 194 -15.20 13.11 -5.28
CA THR A 194 -16.32 12.58 -6.05
C THR A 194 -16.64 13.43 -7.28
N LYS A 195 -16.53 14.76 -7.17
CA LYS A 195 -16.76 15.69 -8.31
C LYS A 195 -15.69 15.58 -9.40
N GLU A 196 -14.50 15.17 -9.05
CA GLU A 196 -13.40 14.97 -10.00
C GLU A 196 -13.44 13.61 -10.71
N CYS A 197 -14.30 12.66 -10.27
CA CYS A 197 -14.45 11.36 -10.92
C CYS A 197 -15.22 11.50 -12.25
N ASP A 198 -14.73 10.82 -13.28
CA ASP A 198 -15.36 10.75 -14.59
C ASP A 198 -16.54 9.78 -14.57
N PHE A 199 -16.39 8.70 -13.81
CA PHE A 199 -17.38 7.65 -13.60
C PHE A 199 -17.53 7.32 -12.13
N LEU A 200 -18.73 6.87 -11.76
CA LEU A 200 -19.04 6.38 -10.44
C LEU A 200 -19.57 4.95 -10.52
N TYR A 201 -18.99 4.07 -9.74
CA TYR A 201 -19.35 2.65 -9.75
C TYR A 201 -19.66 2.14 -8.35
N HIS A 202 -20.45 1.09 -8.27
CA HIS A 202 -20.75 0.38 -7.03
C HIS A 202 -20.64 -1.13 -7.21
N LEU A 203 -20.37 -1.81 -6.10
CA LEU A 203 -20.56 -3.26 -5.99
C LEU A 203 -22.00 -3.52 -5.58
N PRO A 204 -22.75 -4.41 -6.26
CA PRO A 204 -24.12 -4.74 -5.86
C PRO A 204 -24.13 -5.42 -4.52
N MET A 205 -24.87 -4.83 -3.57
CA MET A 205 -25.02 -5.38 -2.22
C MET A 205 -26.31 -6.17 -2.14
N LEU A 206 -26.23 -7.51 -2.23
CA LEU A 206 -27.39 -8.41 -2.21
C LEU A 206 -27.87 -8.77 -0.79
N GLY A 207 -27.11 -8.40 0.21
CA GLY A 207 -27.41 -8.68 1.62
C GLY A 207 -28.01 -7.49 2.36
N LYS A 208 -28.00 -7.59 3.70
CA LYS A 208 -28.50 -6.54 4.60
C LYS A 208 -27.44 -5.52 5.02
N ILE A 209 -26.16 -5.82 4.81
CA ILE A 209 -25.05 -4.90 5.10
C ILE A 209 -24.95 -3.84 3.99
N GLN A 210 -24.63 -2.61 4.40
CA GLN A 210 -24.59 -1.46 3.48
C GLN A 210 -23.20 -1.17 2.92
N SER A 211 -22.14 -1.78 3.46
CA SER A 211 -20.76 -1.56 3.02
C SER A 211 -19.89 -2.79 3.24
N LEU A 212 -18.82 -2.90 2.48
CA LEU A 212 -17.72 -3.83 2.67
C LEU A 212 -16.54 -3.09 3.29
N ASN A 213 -15.62 -3.85 3.88
CA ASN A 213 -14.34 -3.29 4.28
C ASN A 213 -13.58 -2.79 3.04
N ALA A 214 -12.93 -1.63 3.13
CA ALA A 214 -12.22 -1.03 1.99
C ALA A 214 -11.10 -1.92 1.40
N SER A 215 -10.67 -2.94 2.15
CA SER A 215 -9.64 -3.87 1.70
C SER A 215 -10.17 -5.07 0.90
N VAL A 216 -11.49 -5.21 0.78
CA VAL A 216 -12.17 -6.25 0.00
C VAL A 216 -12.39 -5.80 -1.44
#